data_1731b86635f0e5bcf805d7bb04b79965
#
_entry.id   1731b86635f0e5bcf805d7bb04b79965
#
_cell.length_a   1.000
_cell.length_b   1.000
_cell.length_c   1.000
_cell.angle_alpha   90.00
_cell.angle_beta   90.00
_cell.angle_gamma   90.00
#
_symmetry.space_group_name_H-M   'P 1'
#
loop_
_entity.id
_entity.type
_entity.pdbx_description
1 polymer ?
#
loop_
_entity_poly.entity_id
_entity_poly.type
_entity_poly.pdbx_seq_one_letter_code
_entity_poly.pdbx_strand_id
1 'polypeptide(L)'
;HGGYDCKPGTLMAEMNVRGNELLYELAEDLDYPIKKNGSLIVCTVPGERGKLDVLLEQAKENGVPGCRIIDKEEALKMEPNLTDNTVAALYVPTGGIICPWGLAIAMGENAAMNGCEFKFEHAVENIIKKDDHYEVVTNKGTFETKIVVNAAGVYADTLHNMVSEDKKHIIARRGEYLLMDKELGDYFSATVFPLPGKMGKGILCAPTIHGNMFV
;
A
#
# COMPACT_ATOMS: atom_id res chain seq x y z
N HIS A 1 -1.75 3.85 -1.86
CA HIS A 1 -1.59 4.73 -0.69
C HIS A 1 -0.91 6.04 -1.11
N GLY A 2 -1.45 7.16 -0.66
CA GLY A 2 -0.94 8.47 -1.12
C GLY A 2 0.29 9.01 -0.36
N GLY A 3 0.77 8.33 0.70
CA GLY A 3 1.94 8.78 1.47
C GLY A 3 1.68 9.90 2.47
N TYR A 4 0.44 10.33 2.65
CA TYR A 4 0.06 11.50 3.46
C TYR A 4 0.37 11.35 4.95
N ASP A 5 0.36 10.13 5.50
CA ASP A 5 0.54 9.83 6.91
C ASP A 5 1.89 9.16 7.24
N CYS A 6 2.78 9.06 6.25
CA CYS A 6 4.14 8.58 6.47
C CYS A 6 4.97 9.65 7.18
N LYS A 7 5.83 9.24 8.11
CA LYS A 7 6.72 10.17 8.79
C LYS A 7 7.65 10.85 7.76
N PRO A 8 7.67 12.18 7.67
CA PRO A 8 8.51 12.89 6.73
C PRO A 8 10.00 12.57 6.87
N GLY A 9 10.74 12.65 5.77
CA GLY A 9 12.17 12.36 5.72
C GLY A 9 12.53 10.87 5.85
N THR A 10 11.54 9.97 5.78
CA THR A 10 11.79 8.53 5.78
C THR A 10 11.68 7.94 4.38
N LEU A 11 12.43 6.86 4.12
CA LEU A 11 12.32 6.09 2.88
C LEU A 11 10.88 5.62 2.62
N MET A 12 10.12 5.33 3.68
CA MET A 12 8.70 4.97 3.56
C MET A 12 7.88 6.10 2.94
N ALA A 13 8.08 7.35 3.35
CA ALA A 13 7.38 8.50 2.78
C ALA A 13 7.73 8.68 1.29
N GLU A 14 9.03 8.68 0.97
CA GLU A 14 9.52 8.81 -0.39
C GLU A 14 8.97 7.70 -1.31
N MET A 15 9.09 6.44 -0.89
CA MET A 15 8.64 5.30 -1.69
C MET A 15 7.12 5.25 -1.85
N ASN A 16 6.33 5.69 -0.85
CA ASN A 16 4.88 5.75 -0.99
C ASN A 16 4.43 6.80 -2.00
N VAL A 17 5.03 8.00 -1.97
CA VAL A 17 4.68 9.08 -2.92
C VAL A 17 5.10 8.69 -4.34
N ARG A 18 6.37 8.29 -4.52
CA ARG A 18 6.86 7.90 -5.85
C ARG A 18 6.18 6.63 -6.38
N GLY A 19 5.95 5.65 -5.52
CA GLY A 19 5.23 4.42 -5.89
C GLY A 19 3.79 4.68 -6.31
N ASN A 20 3.11 5.65 -5.67
CA ASN A 20 1.77 6.04 -6.07
C ASN A 20 1.73 6.60 -7.50
N GLU A 21 2.67 7.47 -7.86
CA GLU A 21 2.80 8.00 -9.23
C GLU A 21 3.08 6.89 -10.24
N LEU A 22 4.10 6.06 -9.95
CA LEU A 22 4.50 4.95 -10.83
C LEU A 22 3.38 3.95 -11.09
N LEU A 23 2.51 3.68 -10.10
CA LEU A 23 1.39 2.77 -10.30
C LEU A 23 0.38 3.28 -11.33
N TYR A 24 0.19 4.59 -11.45
CA TYR A 24 -0.68 5.16 -12.49
C TYR A 24 0.03 5.18 -13.84
N GLU A 25 1.31 5.56 -13.89
CA GLU A 25 2.13 5.55 -15.11
C GLU A 25 2.21 4.15 -15.73
N LEU A 26 2.56 3.16 -14.90
CA LEU A 26 2.72 1.76 -15.37
C LEU A 26 1.41 1.08 -15.74
N ALA A 27 0.27 1.54 -15.21
CA ALA A 27 -1.03 0.95 -15.55
C ALA A 27 -1.40 1.17 -17.03
N GLU A 28 -0.91 2.27 -17.63
CA GLU A 28 -1.12 2.55 -19.06
C GLU A 28 -0.34 1.56 -19.93
N ASP A 29 0.88 1.19 -19.52
CA ASP A 29 1.75 0.30 -20.26
C ASP A 29 1.44 -1.19 -20.02
N LEU A 30 1.03 -1.54 -18.81
CA LEU A 30 0.88 -2.92 -18.36
C LEU A 30 -0.58 -3.39 -18.25
N ASP A 31 -1.54 -2.52 -18.51
CA ASP A 31 -2.99 -2.80 -18.60
C ASP A 31 -3.56 -3.55 -17.38
N TYR A 32 -3.20 -3.12 -16.17
CA TYR A 32 -3.83 -3.63 -14.95
C TYR A 32 -4.89 -2.67 -14.41
N PRO A 33 -5.99 -3.20 -13.81
CA PRO A 33 -7.07 -2.37 -13.32
C PRO A 33 -6.65 -1.49 -12.14
N ILE A 34 -6.72 -0.16 -12.31
CA ILE A 34 -6.48 0.84 -11.28
C ILE A 34 -7.51 1.96 -11.40
N LYS A 35 -7.92 2.54 -10.27
CA LYS A 35 -8.83 3.69 -10.23
C LYS A 35 -8.34 4.70 -9.21
N LYS A 36 -8.17 5.94 -9.64
CA LYS A 36 -7.87 7.08 -8.77
C LYS A 36 -9.17 7.58 -8.17
N ASN A 37 -9.56 7.02 -7.03
CA ASN A 37 -10.83 7.32 -6.37
C ASN A 37 -10.69 8.28 -5.18
N GLY A 38 -9.47 8.66 -4.81
CA GLY A 38 -9.20 9.51 -3.66
C GLY A 38 -9.39 8.80 -2.31
N SER A 39 -8.96 9.49 -1.26
CA SER A 39 -9.17 9.02 0.12
C SER A 39 -9.69 10.15 0.98
N LEU A 40 -10.57 9.83 1.92
CA LEU A 40 -11.10 10.72 2.95
C LEU A 40 -10.68 10.23 4.34
N ILE A 41 -9.98 11.06 5.09
CA ILE A 41 -9.66 10.79 6.49
C ILE A 41 -10.62 11.62 7.33
N VAL A 42 -11.64 10.95 7.88
CA VAL A 42 -12.81 11.59 8.48
C VAL A 42 -12.61 11.81 9.97
N CYS A 43 -12.84 13.04 10.41
CA CYS A 43 -12.92 13.41 11.82
C CYS A 43 -14.39 13.45 12.26
N THR A 44 -14.74 12.67 13.28
CA THR A 44 -16.10 12.61 13.84
C THR A 44 -16.20 13.20 15.23
N VAL A 45 -15.07 13.62 15.82
CA VAL A 45 -15.00 14.20 17.18
C VAL A 45 -14.50 15.64 17.06
N PRO A 46 -15.31 16.66 17.44
CA PRO A 46 -14.93 18.07 17.30
C PRO A 46 -13.58 18.42 17.93
N GLY A 47 -13.30 17.89 19.12
CA GLY A 47 -12.04 18.12 19.85
C GLY A 47 -10.80 17.53 19.16
N GLU A 48 -10.97 16.69 18.15
CA GLU A 48 -9.88 16.05 17.41
C GLU A 48 -9.62 16.67 16.03
N ARG A 49 -10.41 17.68 15.64
CA ARG A 49 -10.32 18.33 14.32
C ARG A 49 -8.88 18.80 14.00
N GLY A 50 -8.13 19.30 14.99
CA GLY A 50 -6.74 19.74 14.80
C GLY A 50 -5.77 18.64 14.36
N LYS A 51 -6.10 17.36 14.52
CA LYS A 51 -5.30 16.24 13.99
C LYS A 51 -5.27 16.22 12.46
N LEU A 52 -6.34 16.72 11.80
CA LEU A 52 -6.36 16.84 10.33
C LEU A 52 -5.34 17.87 9.83
N ASP A 53 -5.12 18.97 10.59
CA ASP A 53 -4.13 19.98 10.23
C ASP A 53 -2.71 19.39 10.29
N VAL A 54 -2.43 18.59 11.30
CA VAL A 54 -1.15 17.89 11.44
C VAL A 54 -0.93 16.93 10.26
N LEU A 55 -1.94 16.15 9.89
CA LEU A 55 -1.85 15.25 8.72
C LEU A 55 -1.69 16.01 7.41
N LEU A 56 -2.34 17.17 7.27
CA LEU A 56 -2.19 18.01 6.06
C LEU A 56 -0.78 18.54 5.92
N GLU A 57 -0.19 19.06 7.01
CA GLU A 57 1.20 19.57 6.97
C GLU A 57 2.18 18.41 6.68
N GLN A 58 1.97 17.25 7.27
CA GLN A 58 2.76 16.06 6.99
C GLN A 58 2.64 15.62 5.52
N ALA A 59 1.43 15.66 4.94
CA ALA A 59 1.21 15.37 3.53
C ALA A 59 1.95 16.35 2.61
N LYS A 60 1.94 17.66 2.94
CA LYS A 60 2.68 18.69 2.22
C LYS A 60 4.20 18.46 2.28
N GLU A 61 4.72 18.19 3.47
CA GLU A 61 6.15 17.89 3.68
C GLU A 61 6.61 16.66 2.89
N ASN A 62 5.73 15.65 2.78
CA ASN A 62 5.98 14.46 1.96
C ASN A 62 5.81 14.71 0.45
N GLY A 63 5.35 15.89 0.03
CA GLY A 63 5.14 16.23 -1.38
C GLY A 63 3.87 15.62 -1.99
N VAL A 64 2.87 15.23 -1.17
CA VAL A 64 1.59 14.68 -1.68
C VAL A 64 0.74 15.79 -2.27
N PRO A 65 0.47 15.81 -3.60
CA PRO A 65 -0.19 16.93 -4.23
C PRO A 65 -1.69 16.96 -3.94
N GLY A 66 -2.24 18.17 -3.86
CA GLY A 66 -3.69 18.42 -3.85
C GLY A 66 -4.41 18.07 -2.55
N CYS A 67 -3.68 17.69 -1.49
CA CYS A 67 -4.28 17.45 -0.19
C CYS A 67 -4.88 18.72 0.39
N ARG A 68 -6.10 18.61 0.94
CA ARG A 68 -6.79 19.71 1.58
C ARG A 68 -7.79 19.25 2.62
N ILE A 69 -8.04 20.09 3.59
CA ILE A 69 -9.13 19.85 4.54
C ILE A 69 -10.43 20.36 3.91
N ILE A 70 -11.45 19.54 4.02
CA ILE A 70 -12.82 19.82 3.60
C ILE A 70 -13.73 19.89 4.84
N ASP A 71 -14.73 20.72 4.79
CA ASP A 71 -15.72 20.80 5.85
C ASP A 71 -16.75 19.66 5.79
N LYS A 72 -17.66 19.65 6.75
CA LYS A 72 -18.73 18.65 6.83
C LYS A 72 -19.60 18.62 5.57
N GLU A 73 -19.99 19.80 5.08
CA GLU A 73 -20.92 19.93 3.95
C GLU A 73 -20.29 19.33 2.69
N GLU A 74 -19.05 19.70 2.39
CA GLU A 74 -18.31 19.18 1.26
C GLU A 74 -18.06 17.65 1.40
N ALA A 75 -17.69 17.18 2.61
CA ALA A 75 -17.47 15.75 2.86
C ALA A 75 -18.73 14.93 2.62
N LEU A 76 -19.89 15.36 3.13
CA LEU A 76 -21.17 14.69 2.92
C LEU A 76 -21.68 14.78 1.46
N LYS A 77 -21.30 15.84 0.75
CA LYS A 77 -21.59 15.94 -0.69
C LYS A 77 -20.76 14.96 -1.51
N MET A 78 -19.50 14.75 -1.14
CA MET A 78 -18.63 13.77 -1.79
C MET A 78 -19.04 12.33 -1.46
N GLU A 79 -19.36 12.06 -0.21
CA GLU A 79 -19.72 10.76 0.32
C GLU A 79 -20.99 10.86 1.19
N PRO A 80 -22.19 10.75 0.58
CA PRO A 80 -23.45 10.93 1.28
C PRO A 80 -23.71 9.92 2.41
N ASN A 81 -23.03 8.78 2.38
CA ASN A 81 -23.17 7.73 3.37
C ASN A 81 -22.23 7.89 4.59
N LEU A 82 -21.51 9.01 4.70
CA LEU A 82 -20.79 9.33 5.93
C LEU A 82 -21.77 9.62 7.07
N THR A 83 -21.31 9.38 8.30
CA THR A 83 -22.11 9.68 9.50
C THR A 83 -22.38 11.17 9.64
N ASP A 84 -23.56 11.52 10.16
CA ASP A 84 -23.93 12.89 10.53
C ASP A 84 -23.02 13.53 11.59
N ASN A 85 -22.25 12.72 12.33
CA ASN A 85 -21.24 13.16 13.26
C ASN A 85 -19.95 13.65 12.59
N THR A 86 -19.85 13.57 11.26
CA THR A 86 -18.71 14.12 10.52
C THR A 86 -18.53 15.59 10.82
N VAL A 87 -17.32 15.97 11.22
CA VAL A 87 -16.91 17.35 11.52
C VAL A 87 -16.18 17.97 10.34
N ALA A 88 -15.21 17.26 9.80
CA ALA A 88 -14.37 17.61 8.67
C ALA A 88 -13.64 16.37 8.17
N ALA A 89 -12.99 16.46 7.02
CA ALA A 89 -12.10 15.41 6.53
C ALA A 89 -10.85 15.98 5.87
N LEU A 90 -9.77 15.21 5.85
CA LEU A 90 -8.64 15.44 4.94
C LEU A 90 -8.93 14.68 3.65
N TYR A 91 -9.01 15.39 2.55
CA TYR A 91 -9.11 14.82 1.21
C TYR A 91 -7.73 14.64 0.60
N VAL A 92 -7.44 13.42 0.15
CA VAL A 92 -6.18 13.03 -0.51
C VAL A 92 -6.50 12.55 -1.91
N PRO A 93 -6.41 13.41 -2.93
CA PRO A 93 -6.86 13.10 -4.29
C PRO A 93 -6.02 12.05 -5.02
N THR A 94 -4.78 11.82 -4.56
CA THR A 94 -3.86 10.83 -5.16
C THR A 94 -4.15 9.40 -4.71
N GLY A 95 -4.97 9.21 -3.69
CA GLY A 95 -5.39 7.88 -3.26
C GLY A 95 -6.07 7.09 -4.37
N GLY A 96 -5.89 5.79 -4.39
CA GLY A 96 -6.51 4.94 -5.39
C GLY A 96 -6.67 3.50 -4.95
N ILE A 97 -7.42 2.75 -5.74
CA ILE A 97 -7.64 1.32 -5.59
C ILE A 97 -7.11 0.58 -6.81
N ILE A 98 -6.62 -0.61 -6.59
CA ILE A 98 -5.97 -1.44 -7.62
C ILE A 98 -6.32 -2.91 -7.42
N CYS A 99 -6.30 -3.68 -8.49
CA CYS A 99 -6.31 -5.14 -8.39
C CYS A 99 -4.88 -5.64 -8.09
N PRO A 100 -4.58 -6.11 -6.86
CA PRO A 100 -3.23 -6.55 -6.52
C PRO A 100 -2.78 -7.78 -7.30
N TRP A 101 -3.71 -8.67 -7.65
CA TRP A 101 -3.41 -9.84 -8.49
C TRP A 101 -3.13 -9.42 -9.93
N GLY A 102 -3.95 -8.53 -10.50
CA GLY A 102 -3.71 -7.98 -11.84
C GLY A 102 -2.36 -7.30 -11.95
N LEU A 103 -2.00 -6.47 -10.96
CA LEU A 103 -0.68 -5.85 -10.88
C LEU A 103 0.45 -6.89 -10.82
N ALA A 104 0.34 -7.90 -9.95
CA ALA A 104 1.38 -8.92 -9.80
C ALA A 104 1.57 -9.75 -11.09
N ILE A 105 0.47 -10.11 -11.75
CA ILE A 105 0.49 -10.83 -13.02
C ILE A 105 1.13 -9.98 -14.11
N ALA A 106 0.67 -8.74 -14.29
CA ALA A 106 1.20 -7.82 -15.31
C ALA A 106 2.70 -7.56 -15.14
N MET A 107 3.16 -7.35 -13.91
CA MET A 107 4.60 -7.21 -13.61
C MET A 107 5.37 -8.50 -13.92
N GLY A 108 4.81 -9.66 -13.59
CA GLY A 108 5.41 -10.97 -13.88
C GLY A 108 5.51 -11.22 -15.39
N GLU A 109 4.45 -10.98 -16.14
CA GLU A 109 4.42 -11.13 -17.60
C GLU A 109 5.42 -10.19 -18.27
N ASN A 110 5.46 -8.92 -17.86
CA ASN A 110 6.44 -7.96 -18.36
C ASN A 110 7.89 -8.41 -18.06
N ALA A 111 8.16 -8.90 -16.87
CA ALA A 111 9.48 -9.44 -16.52
C ALA A 111 9.85 -10.64 -17.42
N ALA A 112 8.93 -11.57 -17.66
CA ALA A 112 9.13 -12.72 -18.52
C ALA A 112 9.40 -12.29 -19.97
N MET A 113 8.66 -11.34 -20.51
CA MET A 113 8.87 -10.77 -21.84
C MET A 113 10.25 -10.11 -21.99
N ASN A 114 10.82 -9.61 -20.90
CA ASN A 114 12.15 -9.02 -20.83
C ASN A 114 13.25 -10.03 -20.43
N GLY A 115 12.97 -11.34 -20.52
CA GLY A 115 13.94 -12.40 -20.34
C GLY A 115 14.16 -12.86 -18.89
N CYS A 116 13.30 -12.49 -17.97
CA CYS A 116 13.35 -13.00 -16.61
C CYS A 116 12.90 -14.47 -16.59
N GLU A 117 13.68 -15.34 -15.96
CA GLU A 117 13.30 -16.74 -15.73
C GLU A 117 12.61 -16.89 -14.38
N PHE A 118 11.40 -17.45 -14.36
CA PHE A 118 10.67 -17.79 -13.16
C PHE A 118 10.93 -19.25 -12.78
N LYS A 119 11.43 -19.47 -11.59
CA LYS A 119 11.66 -20.81 -11.01
C LYS A 119 10.59 -21.08 -9.93
N PHE A 120 9.40 -21.49 -10.35
CA PHE A 120 8.33 -21.87 -9.43
C PHE A 120 8.67 -23.12 -8.64
N GLU A 121 8.09 -23.25 -7.43
CA GLU A 121 8.33 -24.38 -6.51
C GLU A 121 9.82 -24.57 -6.14
N HIS A 122 10.63 -23.53 -6.25
CA HIS A 122 12.00 -23.48 -5.76
C HIS A 122 12.03 -22.74 -4.43
N ALA A 123 11.90 -23.49 -3.34
CA ALA A 123 12.04 -22.92 -2.00
C ALA A 123 13.50 -22.64 -1.69
N VAL A 124 13.86 -21.41 -1.37
CA VAL A 124 15.22 -21.06 -0.93
C VAL A 124 15.42 -21.59 0.49
N GLU A 125 16.38 -22.48 0.65
CA GLU A 125 16.73 -23.15 1.91
C GLU A 125 17.93 -22.50 2.57
N ASN A 126 18.88 -21.97 1.77
CA ASN A 126 20.06 -21.26 2.26
C ASN A 126 20.57 -20.25 1.24
N ILE A 127 21.26 -19.21 1.73
CA ILE A 127 22.02 -18.27 0.93
C ILE A 127 23.42 -18.20 1.52
N ILE A 128 24.43 -18.50 0.72
CA ILE A 128 25.83 -18.54 1.14
C ILE A 128 26.56 -17.39 0.44
N LYS A 129 27.10 -16.45 1.22
CA LYS A 129 27.92 -15.38 0.70
C LYS A 129 29.34 -15.90 0.45
N LYS A 130 29.82 -15.73 -0.77
CA LYS A 130 31.21 -15.96 -1.20
C LYS A 130 31.93 -14.62 -1.36
N ASP A 131 33.18 -14.64 -1.80
CA ASP A 131 33.99 -13.42 -1.94
C ASP A 131 33.44 -12.48 -3.00
N ASP A 132 32.93 -13.01 -4.13
CA ASP A 132 32.50 -12.24 -5.31
C ASP A 132 31.06 -12.53 -5.78
N HIS A 133 30.38 -13.50 -5.17
CA HIS A 133 29.03 -13.92 -5.53
C HIS A 133 28.25 -14.49 -4.35
N TYR A 134 27.03 -14.92 -4.60
CA TYR A 134 26.17 -15.67 -3.68
C TYR A 134 25.80 -17.01 -4.30
N GLU A 135 25.78 -18.06 -3.49
CA GLU A 135 25.12 -19.31 -3.80
C GLU A 135 23.75 -19.33 -3.16
N VAL A 136 22.70 -19.43 -3.96
CA VAL A 136 21.30 -19.57 -3.51
C VAL A 136 20.91 -21.02 -3.61
N VAL A 137 20.85 -21.70 -2.47
CA VAL A 137 20.50 -23.12 -2.35
C VAL A 137 19.00 -23.25 -2.24
N THR A 138 18.42 -24.07 -3.12
CA THR A 138 16.98 -24.38 -3.13
C THR A 138 16.76 -25.89 -3.01
N ASN A 139 15.52 -26.28 -2.74
CA ASN A 139 15.09 -27.69 -2.73
C ASN A 139 15.27 -28.41 -4.09
N LYS A 140 15.60 -27.70 -5.17
CA LYS A 140 15.75 -28.25 -6.52
C LYS A 140 17.10 -27.96 -7.18
N GLY A 141 18.04 -27.36 -6.47
CA GLY A 141 19.37 -27.06 -6.96
C GLY A 141 19.92 -25.75 -6.42
N THR A 142 21.16 -25.44 -6.80
CA THR A 142 21.88 -24.25 -6.37
C THR A 142 22.10 -23.32 -7.56
N PHE A 143 21.92 -22.01 -7.33
CA PHE A 143 22.12 -20.94 -8.31
C PHE A 143 23.22 -20.01 -7.83
N GLU A 144 24.11 -19.60 -8.73
CA GLU A 144 25.14 -18.60 -8.46
C GLU A 144 24.67 -17.24 -9.00
N THR A 145 24.86 -16.18 -8.22
CA THR A 145 24.49 -14.82 -8.63
C THR A 145 25.34 -13.78 -7.91
N LYS A 146 25.58 -12.64 -8.57
CA LYS A 146 26.28 -11.50 -7.98
C LYS A 146 25.42 -10.68 -7.03
N ILE A 147 24.11 -10.70 -7.22
CA ILE A 147 23.16 -9.88 -6.44
C ILE A 147 21.95 -10.74 -6.08
N VAL A 148 21.52 -10.67 -4.84
CA VAL A 148 20.27 -11.26 -4.35
C VAL A 148 19.34 -10.15 -3.91
N VAL A 149 18.13 -10.11 -4.48
CA VAL A 149 17.04 -9.24 -4.02
C VAL A 149 16.09 -10.06 -3.18
N ASN A 150 16.06 -9.77 -1.89
CA ASN A 150 15.16 -10.44 -0.94
C ASN A 150 13.79 -9.76 -0.92
N ALA A 151 12.82 -10.37 -1.56
CA ALA A 151 11.42 -9.93 -1.60
C ALA A 151 10.48 -10.98 -1.00
N ALA A 152 10.93 -11.74 0.02
CA ALA A 152 10.23 -12.88 0.59
C ALA A 152 9.10 -12.53 1.59
N GLY A 153 8.62 -11.29 1.60
CA GLY A 153 7.51 -10.86 2.46
C GLY A 153 7.79 -11.11 3.94
N VAL A 154 6.88 -11.81 4.62
CA VAL A 154 7.02 -12.11 6.07
C VAL A 154 8.19 -13.04 6.40
N TYR A 155 8.81 -13.68 5.41
CA TYR A 155 9.99 -14.54 5.58
C TYR A 155 11.30 -13.82 5.22
N ALA A 156 11.25 -12.51 4.94
CA ALA A 156 12.43 -11.77 4.51
C ALA A 156 13.53 -11.71 5.58
N ASP A 157 13.18 -11.70 6.86
CA ASP A 157 14.14 -11.77 7.96
C ASP A 157 14.88 -13.12 8.00
N THR A 158 14.20 -14.21 7.72
CA THR A 158 14.80 -15.56 7.65
C THR A 158 15.92 -15.58 6.61
N LEU A 159 15.64 -15.10 5.38
CA LEU A 159 16.64 -15.06 4.31
C LEU A 159 17.74 -14.02 4.59
N HIS A 160 17.38 -12.83 5.10
CA HIS A 160 18.37 -11.81 5.50
C HIS A 160 19.35 -12.35 6.52
N ASN A 161 18.84 -13.09 7.51
CA ASN A 161 19.64 -13.63 8.60
C ASN A 161 20.62 -14.74 8.18
N MET A 162 20.50 -15.29 6.98
CA MET A 162 21.47 -16.25 6.45
C MET A 162 22.81 -15.60 6.10
N VAL A 163 22.79 -14.33 5.65
CA VAL A 163 23.98 -13.65 5.09
C VAL A 163 24.40 -12.38 5.85
N SER A 164 23.61 -11.92 6.81
CA SER A 164 23.88 -10.69 7.57
C SER A 164 24.23 -11.00 9.03
N GLU A 165 25.20 -10.28 9.58
CA GLU A 165 25.49 -10.29 11.03
C GLU A 165 24.43 -9.48 11.80
N ASP A 166 23.91 -8.42 11.20
CA ASP A 166 22.80 -7.61 11.75
C ASP A 166 21.48 -8.36 11.61
N LYS A 167 21.15 -9.16 12.60
CA LYS A 167 19.95 -10.01 12.59
C LYS A 167 18.69 -9.17 12.69
N LYS A 168 17.70 -9.49 11.86
CA LYS A 168 16.38 -8.86 11.87
C LYS A 168 15.33 -9.86 12.34
N HIS A 169 14.22 -9.34 12.83
CA HIS A 169 13.06 -10.13 13.22
C HIS A 169 11.78 -9.42 12.78
N ILE A 170 10.99 -10.10 11.96
CA ILE A 170 9.69 -9.60 11.47
C ILE A 170 8.59 -10.16 12.38
N ILE A 171 7.82 -9.25 12.97
CA ILE A 171 6.59 -9.60 13.68
C ILE A 171 5.44 -9.47 12.69
N ALA A 172 4.95 -10.59 12.18
CA ALA A 172 3.84 -10.62 11.25
C ALA A 172 2.55 -10.13 11.93
N ARG A 173 1.84 -9.20 11.29
CA ARG A 173 0.53 -8.71 11.73
C ARG A 173 -0.51 -9.09 10.69
N ARG A 174 -1.58 -9.76 11.13
CA ARG A 174 -2.71 -10.10 10.28
C ARG A 174 -3.68 -8.92 10.23
N GLY A 175 -4.08 -8.49 9.01
CA GLY A 175 -5.25 -7.68 8.78
C GLY A 175 -6.43 -8.59 8.42
N GLU A 176 -7.60 -8.26 8.90
CA GLU A 176 -8.85 -8.95 8.58
C GLU A 176 -9.75 -7.98 7.83
N TYR A 177 -10.40 -8.47 6.78
CA TYR A 177 -11.32 -7.70 5.97
C TYR A 177 -12.62 -8.45 5.78
N LEU A 178 -13.72 -7.73 5.78
CA LEU A 178 -15.02 -8.24 5.39
C LEU A 178 -15.31 -7.77 3.96
N LEU A 179 -15.32 -8.72 3.03
CA LEU A 179 -15.70 -8.44 1.64
C LEU A 179 -17.22 -8.49 1.54
N MET A 180 -17.81 -7.33 1.23
CA MET A 180 -19.25 -7.18 1.06
C MET A 180 -19.67 -7.53 -0.36
N ASP A 181 -20.97 -7.80 -0.54
CA ASP A 181 -21.57 -8.04 -1.84
C ASP A 181 -21.48 -6.81 -2.75
N LYS A 182 -21.62 -7.04 -4.06
CA LYS A 182 -21.63 -5.99 -5.08
C LYS A 182 -22.80 -5.02 -4.94
N GLU A 183 -23.88 -5.41 -4.28
CA GLU A 183 -25.00 -4.51 -3.95
C GLU A 183 -24.54 -3.31 -3.09
N LEU A 184 -23.43 -3.46 -2.34
CA LEU A 184 -22.81 -2.40 -1.55
C LEU A 184 -21.58 -1.78 -2.24
N GLY A 185 -21.29 -2.15 -3.48
CA GLY A 185 -20.09 -1.71 -4.19
C GLY A 185 -19.99 -0.20 -4.38
N ASP A 186 -21.14 0.47 -4.53
CA ASP A 186 -21.24 1.92 -4.70
C ASP A 186 -21.58 2.66 -3.41
N TYR A 187 -21.52 1.98 -2.24
CA TYR A 187 -21.84 2.62 -0.96
C TYR A 187 -20.89 3.76 -0.62
N PHE A 188 -19.60 3.62 -0.93
CA PHE A 188 -18.61 4.69 -0.96
C PHE A 188 -17.91 4.74 -2.32
N SER A 189 -17.64 5.94 -2.80
CA SER A 189 -16.87 6.17 -4.03
C SER A 189 -15.37 6.31 -3.75
N ALA A 190 -15.01 6.98 -2.66
CA ALA A 190 -13.64 7.14 -2.16
C ALA A 190 -13.29 6.05 -1.13
N THR A 191 -11.99 5.93 -0.83
CA THR A 191 -11.54 5.14 0.32
C THR A 191 -11.67 5.99 1.59
N VAL A 192 -12.47 5.53 2.54
CA VAL A 192 -12.78 6.26 3.78
C VAL A 192 -12.00 5.66 4.95
N PHE A 193 -11.29 6.51 5.67
CA PHE A 193 -10.57 6.17 6.88
C PHE A 193 -11.08 7.01 8.06
N PRO A 194 -11.15 6.48 9.28
CA PRO A 194 -11.24 7.32 10.47
C PRO A 194 -9.90 8.00 10.76
N LEU A 195 -9.90 9.02 11.61
CA LEU A 195 -8.65 9.55 12.15
C LEU A 195 -7.83 8.45 12.83
N PRO A 196 -6.49 8.43 12.62
CA PRO A 196 -5.62 7.49 13.31
C PRO A 196 -5.76 7.59 14.83
N GLY A 197 -6.02 6.46 15.46
CA GLY A 197 -6.13 6.34 16.93
C GLY A 197 -4.94 5.61 17.55
N LYS A 198 -5.06 5.28 18.85
CA LYS A 198 -4.02 4.52 19.57
C LYS A 198 -3.75 3.13 18.98
N MET A 199 -4.73 2.55 18.29
CA MET A 199 -4.65 1.22 17.65
C MET A 199 -4.21 1.28 16.19
N GLY A 200 -3.85 2.46 15.66
CA GLY A 200 -3.45 2.69 14.28
C GLY A 200 -4.53 3.39 13.45
N LYS A 201 -4.60 3.08 12.14
CA LYS A 201 -5.49 3.76 11.18
C LYS A 201 -6.98 3.46 11.36
N GLY A 202 -7.34 2.51 12.21
CA GLY A 202 -8.73 2.10 12.39
C GLY A 202 -9.28 1.26 11.23
N ILE A 203 -10.61 1.11 11.21
CA ILE A 203 -11.31 0.33 10.19
C ILE A 203 -11.51 1.24 8.97
N LEU A 204 -11.04 0.80 7.83
CA LEU A 204 -11.29 1.49 6.57
C LEU A 204 -12.50 0.91 5.85
N CYS A 205 -13.16 1.75 5.05
CA CYS A 205 -14.18 1.32 4.11
C CYS A 205 -13.72 1.72 2.70
N ALA A 206 -13.67 0.78 1.77
CA ALA A 206 -13.23 1.09 0.42
C ALA A 206 -14.00 0.28 -0.64
N PRO A 207 -14.33 0.90 -1.78
CA PRO A 207 -14.76 0.13 -2.93
C PRO A 207 -13.58 -0.71 -3.45
N THR A 208 -13.89 -1.81 -4.12
CA THR A 208 -12.89 -2.59 -4.85
C THR A 208 -12.95 -2.24 -6.33
N ILE A 209 -11.87 -2.53 -7.05
CA ILE A 209 -11.85 -2.33 -8.51
C ILE A 209 -12.83 -3.26 -9.24
N HIS A 210 -13.31 -4.31 -8.58
CA HIS A 210 -14.24 -5.29 -9.12
C HIS A 210 -15.71 -5.06 -8.73
N GLY A 211 -16.01 -3.91 -8.10
CA GLY A 211 -17.37 -3.50 -7.77
C GLY A 211 -17.93 -4.10 -6.47
N ASN A 212 -17.09 -4.59 -5.59
CA ASN A 212 -17.43 -4.92 -4.21
C ASN A 212 -17.03 -3.75 -3.29
N MET A 213 -17.41 -3.82 -2.03
CA MET A 213 -16.86 -3.00 -0.96
C MET A 213 -16.18 -3.90 0.07
N PHE A 214 -15.13 -3.44 0.71
CA PHE A 214 -14.56 -4.11 1.87
C PHE A 214 -14.40 -3.15 3.07
N VAL A 215 -14.47 -3.75 4.23
CA VAL A 215 -14.34 -3.11 5.54
C VAL A 215 -13.28 -3.81 6.36
#